data_5c860d7c29bdfcf0995311bc1f960ee2
#
_entry.id   5c860d7c29bdfcf0995311bc1f960ee2
#
_cell.length_a   1.000
_cell.length_b   1.000
_cell.length_c   1.000
_cell.angle_alpha   90.00
_cell.angle_beta   90.00
_cell.angle_gamma   90.00
#
_symmetry.space_group_name_H-M   'P 1'
#
loop_
_entity.id
_entity.type
_entity.pdbx_description
1 polymer ?
#
loop_
_entity_poly.entity_id
_entity_poly.type
_entity_poly.pdbx_seq_one_letter_code
_entity_poly.pdbx_strand_id
1 'polypeptide(L)'
;MRVRSIVLSVVTVMLLAFAIGCSKQEAPKPAAPPAAAPAAGGAAEGRALFDQKCSVCHPLDRATARKEMKEKWTEIVKTMQGKKADWISDADASKIVDYLAAEHGKK
;
A
#
# COMPACT_ATOMS: atom_id res chain seq x y z
N MET A 1 -56.31 -21.73 17.17
CA MET A 1 -55.55 -20.67 17.90
C MET A 1 -54.09 -21.01 18.18
N ARG A 2 -53.73 -22.27 18.41
CA ARG A 2 -52.34 -22.66 18.73
C ARG A 2 -51.36 -22.49 17.55
N VAL A 3 -51.83 -22.73 16.31
CA VAL A 3 -50.97 -22.62 15.11
C VAL A 3 -50.55 -21.15 14.82
N ARG A 4 -51.46 -20.20 15.04
CA ARG A 4 -51.18 -18.77 14.86
C ARG A 4 -50.12 -18.25 15.85
N SER A 5 -50.16 -18.75 17.09
CA SER A 5 -49.19 -18.39 18.12
C SER A 5 -47.78 -18.90 17.80
N ILE A 6 -47.69 -20.12 17.27
CA ILE A 6 -46.41 -20.74 16.90
C ILE A 6 -45.80 -20.02 15.71
N VAL A 7 -46.59 -19.66 14.70
CA VAL A 7 -46.10 -18.92 13.52
C VAL A 7 -45.61 -17.54 13.92
N LEU A 8 -46.32 -16.86 14.83
CA LEU A 8 -45.89 -15.55 15.31
C LEU A 8 -44.55 -15.62 16.08
N SER A 9 -44.40 -16.66 16.93
CA SER A 9 -43.15 -16.86 17.68
C SER A 9 -41.98 -17.20 16.78
N VAL A 10 -42.17 -18.01 15.75
CA VAL A 10 -41.08 -18.35 14.79
C VAL A 10 -40.67 -17.14 13.96
N VAL A 11 -41.63 -16.32 13.53
CA VAL A 11 -41.32 -15.10 12.78
C VAL A 11 -40.55 -14.08 13.64
N THR A 12 -40.92 -13.95 14.93
CA THR A 12 -40.23 -13.03 15.85
C THR A 12 -38.78 -13.48 16.13
N VAL A 13 -38.56 -14.77 16.28
CA VAL A 13 -37.21 -15.32 16.48
C VAL A 13 -36.36 -15.19 15.22
N MET A 14 -36.97 -15.36 14.04
CA MET A 14 -36.22 -15.19 12.77
C MET A 14 -35.84 -13.74 12.48
N LEU A 15 -36.68 -12.77 12.90
CA LEU A 15 -36.40 -11.35 12.75
C LEU A 15 -35.26 -10.84 13.69
N LEU A 16 -35.10 -11.48 14.85
CA LEU A 16 -34.02 -11.15 15.79
C LEU A 16 -32.67 -11.72 15.37
N ALA A 17 -32.64 -12.74 14.52
CA ALA A 17 -31.37 -13.33 14.04
C ALA A 17 -30.69 -12.52 12.92
N PHE A 18 -31.39 -11.57 12.30
CA PHE A 18 -30.82 -10.75 11.21
C PHE A 18 -30.13 -9.46 11.68
N ALA A 19 -30.12 -9.17 12.97
CA ALA A 19 -29.49 -7.95 13.52
C ALA A 19 -28.01 -8.11 13.90
N ILE A 20 -27.39 -9.28 13.66
CA ILE A 20 -25.97 -9.51 13.98
C ILE A 20 -25.27 -9.87 12.68
N GLY A 21 -25.01 -8.89 11.83
CA GLY A 21 -24.33 -9.21 10.59
C GLY A 21 -23.94 -8.06 9.68
N CYS A 22 -23.72 -6.87 10.23
CA CYS A 22 -22.94 -5.84 9.55
C CYS A 22 -22.00 -5.18 10.57
N SER A 23 -21.15 -5.96 11.17
CA SER A 23 -19.86 -5.44 11.55
C SER A 23 -19.15 -5.14 10.23
N LYS A 24 -19.23 -3.90 9.77
CA LYS A 24 -18.27 -3.34 8.87
C LYS A 24 -16.95 -3.61 9.58
N GLN A 25 -16.27 -4.66 9.17
CA GLN A 25 -14.92 -4.94 9.61
C GLN A 25 -14.10 -3.82 8.99
N GLU A 26 -14.03 -2.73 9.72
CA GLU A 26 -13.08 -1.68 9.48
C GLU A 26 -11.75 -2.41 9.49
N ALA A 27 -11.16 -2.54 8.29
CA ALA A 27 -9.83 -3.09 8.16
C ALA A 27 -8.97 -2.38 9.21
N PRO A 28 -8.21 -3.09 10.05
CA PRO A 28 -7.41 -2.44 11.05
C PRO A 28 -6.58 -1.41 10.30
N LYS A 29 -6.86 -0.13 10.57
CA LYS A 29 -6.01 0.96 10.15
C LYS A 29 -4.60 0.50 10.52
N PRO A 30 -3.68 0.37 9.56
CA PRO A 30 -2.32 -0.02 9.90
C PRO A 30 -1.90 0.94 11.01
N ALA A 31 -1.69 0.42 12.20
CA ALA A 31 -1.11 1.20 13.28
C ALA A 31 0.13 1.83 12.67
N ALA A 32 0.22 3.15 12.75
CA ALA A 32 1.40 3.86 12.31
C ALA A 32 2.60 3.12 12.87
N PRO A 33 3.56 2.65 12.06
CA PRO A 33 4.70 1.93 12.58
C PRO A 33 5.33 2.80 13.66
N PRO A 34 5.67 2.24 14.84
CA PRO A 34 6.40 3.02 15.82
C PRO A 34 7.60 3.63 15.12
N ALA A 35 7.79 4.91 15.30
CA ALA A 35 8.88 5.68 14.74
C ALA A 35 10.20 5.22 15.39
N ALA A 36 10.67 4.05 15.04
CA ALA A 36 11.93 3.49 15.48
C ALA A 36 12.35 2.35 14.56
N ALA A 37 12.82 2.73 13.43
CA ALA A 37 13.84 2.12 12.58
C ALA A 37 13.76 2.76 11.19
N PRO A 38 14.59 3.76 10.89
CA PRO A 38 14.54 4.45 9.60
C PRO A 38 14.93 3.57 8.41
N ALA A 39 15.48 2.39 8.66
CA ALA A 39 16.07 1.59 7.59
C ALA A 39 15.16 0.50 6.99
N ALA A 40 14.26 -0.11 7.75
CA ALA A 40 13.49 -1.25 7.24
C ALA A 40 12.11 -0.86 6.69
N GLY A 41 11.44 0.14 7.27
CA GLY A 41 10.13 0.60 6.81
C GLY A 41 10.20 1.37 5.49
N GLY A 42 11.21 2.21 5.32
CA GLY A 42 11.40 3.02 4.12
C GLY A 42 11.70 2.19 2.87
N ALA A 43 12.48 1.13 2.99
CA ALA A 43 12.83 0.28 1.86
C ALA A 43 11.64 -0.55 1.35
N ALA A 44 10.82 -1.11 2.25
CA ALA A 44 9.64 -1.87 1.86
C ALA A 44 8.58 -0.97 1.21
N GLU A 45 8.34 0.19 1.77
CA GLU A 45 7.43 1.18 1.22
C GLU A 45 7.96 1.75 -0.10
N GLY A 46 9.26 2.04 -0.18
CA GLY A 46 9.93 2.47 -1.39
C GLY A 46 9.84 1.45 -2.51
N ARG A 47 9.94 0.15 -2.20
CA ARG A 47 9.72 -0.93 -3.16
C ARG A 47 8.29 -0.92 -3.70
N ALA A 48 7.29 -0.87 -2.84
CA ALA A 48 5.90 -0.84 -3.26
C ALA A 48 5.60 0.36 -4.17
N LEU A 49 6.12 1.53 -3.81
CA LEU A 49 6.03 2.74 -4.64
C LEU A 49 6.77 2.58 -5.98
N PHE A 50 7.97 2.01 -5.98
CA PHE A 50 8.73 1.71 -7.18
C PHE A 50 7.94 0.79 -8.12
N ASP A 51 7.42 -0.33 -7.61
CA ASP A 51 6.63 -1.28 -8.39
C ASP A 51 5.37 -0.60 -8.97
N GLN A 52 4.68 0.19 -8.18
CA GLN A 52 3.44 0.86 -8.60
C GLN A 52 3.67 2.02 -9.57
N LYS A 53 4.66 2.85 -9.30
CA LYS A 53 4.86 4.11 -10.05
C LYS A 53 5.73 3.93 -11.30
N CYS A 54 6.73 3.07 -11.23
CA CYS A 54 7.71 2.93 -12.31
C CYS A 54 7.30 1.90 -13.37
N SER A 55 6.43 0.94 -13.06
CA SER A 55 5.96 -0.07 -14.01
C SER A 55 5.00 0.45 -15.07
N VAL A 56 4.44 1.65 -14.88
CA VAL A 56 3.40 2.22 -15.76
C VAL A 56 3.93 2.54 -17.17
N CYS A 57 5.19 2.96 -17.29
CA CYS A 57 5.74 3.45 -18.55
C CYS A 57 6.75 2.49 -19.21
N HIS A 58 7.38 1.62 -18.44
CA HIS A 58 8.39 0.69 -18.94
C HIS A 58 8.60 -0.48 -17.96
N PRO A 59 9.19 -1.59 -18.39
CA PRO A 59 9.54 -2.69 -17.51
C PRO A 59 10.53 -2.27 -16.41
N LEU A 60 10.36 -2.82 -15.21
CA LEU A 60 11.17 -2.46 -14.04
C LEU A 60 12.62 -2.91 -14.14
N ASP A 61 12.91 -3.94 -14.94
CA ASP A 61 14.27 -4.45 -15.20
C ASP A 61 15.20 -3.38 -15.78
N ARG A 62 14.69 -2.36 -16.46
CA ARG A 62 15.50 -1.22 -16.89
C ARG A 62 16.18 -0.49 -15.73
N ALA A 63 15.53 -0.47 -14.58
CA ALA A 63 16.08 0.10 -13.36
C ALA A 63 16.84 -0.96 -12.54
N THR A 64 16.25 -2.14 -12.30
CA THR A 64 16.82 -3.16 -11.42
C THR A 64 18.09 -3.80 -11.98
N ALA A 65 18.31 -3.76 -13.29
CA ALA A 65 19.55 -4.19 -13.91
C ALA A 65 20.73 -3.21 -13.67
N ARG A 66 20.43 -2.00 -13.18
CA ARG A 66 21.46 -0.99 -12.91
C ARG A 66 21.98 -1.08 -11.48
N LYS A 67 23.22 -0.69 -11.30
CA LYS A 67 23.86 -0.47 -10.00
C LYS A 67 24.43 0.94 -10.01
N GLU A 68 23.79 1.83 -9.26
CA GLU A 68 24.16 3.24 -9.26
C GLU A 68 24.33 3.78 -7.83
N MET A 69 25.07 4.85 -7.68
CA MET A 69 25.17 5.55 -6.40
C MET A 69 23.85 6.26 -6.07
N LYS A 70 23.61 6.56 -4.80
CA LYS A 70 22.38 7.21 -4.33
C LYS A 70 22.11 8.52 -5.05
N GLU A 71 23.14 9.31 -5.29
CA GLU A 71 23.06 10.59 -6.00
C GLU A 71 22.54 10.38 -7.43
N LYS A 72 23.03 9.34 -8.10
CA LYS A 72 22.58 8.99 -9.45
C LYS A 72 21.14 8.48 -9.46
N TRP A 73 20.75 7.70 -8.47
CA TRP A 73 19.36 7.29 -8.32
C TRP A 73 18.43 8.49 -8.09
N THR A 74 18.87 9.46 -7.30
CA THR A 74 18.13 10.72 -7.08
C THR A 74 17.90 11.46 -8.40
N GLU A 75 18.92 11.59 -9.22
CA GLU A 75 18.83 12.23 -10.54
C GLU A 75 17.87 11.48 -11.48
N ILE A 76 17.97 10.15 -11.52
CA ILE A 76 17.12 9.31 -12.35
C ILE A 76 15.64 9.46 -11.93
N VAL A 77 15.34 9.33 -10.64
CA VAL A 77 13.97 9.45 -10.13
C VAL A 77 13.42 10.86 -10.37
N LYS A 78 14.22 11.89 -10.16
CA LYS A 78 13.83 13.27 -10.46
C LYS A 78 13.54 13.49 -11.95
N THR A 79 14.31 12.86 -12.83
CA THR A 79 14.03 12.87 -14.26
C THR A 79 12.69 12.22 -14.57
N MET A 80 12.35 11.12 -13.90
CA MET A 80 11.05 10.46 -14.08
C MET A 80 9.89 11.29 -13.52
N GLN A 81 10.07 12.00 -12.40
CA GLN A 81 9.09 12.97 -11.92
C GLN A 81 8.79 14.04 -13.00
N GLY A 82 9.81 14.55 -13.66
CA GLY A 82 9.66 15.55 -14.72
C GLY A 82 8.92 15.05 -15.97
N LYS A 83 8.86 13.72 -16.20
CA LYS A 83 8.12 13.15 -17.34
C LYS A 83 6.61 13.16 -17.14
N LYS A 84 6.16 13.06 -15.91
CA LYS A 84 4.75 13.07 -15.54
C LYS A 84 4.61 13.77 -14.18
N ALA A 85 4.47 15.10 -14.26
CA ALA A 85 4.20 15.91 -13.08
C ALA A 85 2.99 15.33 -12.32
N ASP A 86 2.97 15.44 -11.02
CA ASP A 86 1.92 14.97 -10.11
C ASP A 86 1.79 13.44 -9.95
N TRP A 87 2.56 12.63 -10.69
CA TRP A 87 2.51 11.17 -10.56
C TRP A 87 3.36 10.63 -9.40
N ILE A 88 4.51 11.22 -9.18
CA ILE A 88 5.44 10.87 -8.12
C ILE A 88 5.67 12.12 -7.27
N SER A 89 5.17 12.13 -6.03
CA SER A 89 5.45 13.21 -5.08
C SER A 89 6.92 13.21 -4.65
N ASP A 90 7.41 14.30 -4.11
CA ASP A 90 8.77 14.38 -3.58
C ASP A 90 9.00 13.39 -2.43
N ALA A 91 7.97 13.17 -1.60
CA ALA A 91 8.00 12.17 -0.55
C ALA A 91 8.11 10.74 -1.10
N ASP A 92 7.34 10.41 -2.15
CA ASP A 92 7.42 9.11 -2.82
C ASP A 92 8.77 8.93 -3.51
N ALA A 93 9.27 9.97 -4.16
CA ALA A 93 10.58 9.96 -4.83
C ALA A 93 11.70 9.65 -3.85
N SER A 94 11.69 10.27 -2.66
CA SER A 94 12.67 10.02 -1.62
C SER A 94 12.68 8.54 -1.19
N LYS A 95 11.52 7.96 -0.94
CA LYS A 95 11.36 6.55 -0.55
C LYS A 95 11.82 5.59 -1.65
N ILE A 96 11.49 5.91 -2.91
CA ILE A 96 11.94 5.13 -4.07
C ILE A 96 13.47 5.18 -4.20
N VAL A 97 14.08 6.34 -4.03
CA VAL A 97 15.54 6.50 -4.05
C VAL A 97 16.20 5.69 -2.94
N ASP A 98 15.67 5.74 -1.73
CA ASP A 98 16.21 4.98 -0.59
C ASP A 98 16.15 3.48 -0.85
N TYR A 99 15.05 2.97 -1.41
CA TYR A 99 14.92 1.59 -1.84
C TYR A 99 15.95 1.22 -2.93
N LEU A 100 16.04 2.01 -3.99
CA LEU A 100 16.95 1.76 -5.09
C LEU A 100 18.42 1.82 -4.65
N ALA A 101 18.76 2.75 -3.78
CA ALA A 101 20.11 2.84 -3.22
C ALA A 101 20.46 1.65 -2.30
N ALA A 102 19.50 1.14 -1.56
CA ALA A 102 19.69 -0.03 -0.69
C ALA A 102 19.83 -1.33 -1.48
N GLU A 103 18.95 -1.59 -2.43
CA GLU A 103 18.87 -2.86 -3.15
C GLU A 103 19.72 -2.88 -4.45
N HIS A 104 19.85 -1.76 -5.10
CA HIS A 104 20.53 -1.58 -6.38
C HIS A 104 21.64 -0.53 -6.31
N GLY A 105 22.13 -0.25 -5.10
CA GLY A 105 23.26 0.65 -4.88
C GLY A 105 24.57 0.08 -5.36
N LYS A 106 25.41 0.94 -5.91
CA LYS A 106 26.81 0.63 -6.19
C LYS A 106 27.61 0.69 -4.88
N LYS A 107 28.23 -0.40 -4.53
CA LYS A 107 29.17 -0.48 -3.39
C LYS A 107 30.54 0.05 -3.78
#